data_e5405efeb7ade12cee7cf18c514205f1
#
_entry.id   e5405efeb7ade12cee7cf18c514205f1
#
_cell.length_a   1.000
_cell.length_b   1.000
_cell.length_c   1.000
_cell.angle_alpha   90.00
_cell.angle_beta   90.00
_cell.angle_gamma   90.00
#
_symmetry.space_group_name_H-M   'P 1'
#
loop_
_entity.id
_entity.type
_entity.pdbx_description
1 polymer ?
#
loop_
_entity_poly.entity_id
_entity_poly.type
_entity_poly.pdbx_seq_one_letter_code
_entity_poly.pdbx_strand_id
1 'polypeptide(L)'
;MKKKILILTAGFGEGHNSAARGVRDGLARVASDQTTVELRDLFAEAYGPINDLVRRSYLALVNSAPRAWGFVYRWLDRKTDYSTEFRRLRKLKAQFAPVLDRFKPDVVVCSFPAYANVLHLSLIHI
;
A
#
# COMPACT_ATOMS: atom_id res chain seq x y z
N MET A 1 8.14 17.58 -20.41
CA MET A 1 7.46 17.47 -19.12
C MET A 1 7.79 16.14 -18.45
N LYS A 2 8.16 16.16 -17.19
CA LYS A 2 8.48 14.94 -16.46
C LYS A 2 7.23 14.11 -16.18
N LYS A 3 7.30 12.80 -16.35
CA LYS A 3 6.24 11.87 -15.94
C LYS A 3 6.19 11.77 -14.42
N LYS A 4 5.01 11.86 -13.85
CA LYS A 4 4.79 11.76 -12.40
C LYS A 4 4.44 10.32 -12.02
N ILE A 5 5.25 9.73 -11.17
CA ILE A 5 5.10 8.35 -10.71
C ILE A 5 4.85 8.34 -9.21
N LEU A 6 3.70 7.83 -8.81
CA LEU A 6 3.34 7.62 -7.41
C LEU A 6 3.59 6.16 -7.05
N ILE A 7 4.45 5.91 -6.06
CA ILE A 7 4.72 4.57 -5.53
C ILE A 7 4.03 4.43 -4.18
N LEU A 8 3.15 3.43 -4.06
CA LEU A 8 2.40 3.15 -2.84
C LEU A 8 2.94 1.87 -2.19
N THR A 9 3.36 1.99 -0.93
CA THR A 9 3.84 0.89 -0.10
C THR A 9 3.06 0.80 1.20
N ALA A 10 3.21 -0.32 1.91
CA ALA A 10 2.71 -0.51 3.27
C ALA A 10 3.74 -1.24 4.10
N GLY A 11 3.93 -0.79 5.35
CA GLY A 11 4.94 -1.32 6.28
C GLY A 11 4.63 -2.69 6.88
N PHE A 12 3.75 -3.48 6.27
CA PHE A 12 3.44 -4.86 6.68
C PHE A 12 4.51 -5.85 6.17
N GLY A 13 5.72 -5.69 6.66
CA GLY A 13 6.90 -6.43 6.23
C GLY A 13 7.82 -5.60 5.35
N GLU A 14 9.13 -5.83 5.48
CA GLU A 14 10.15 -5.08 4.74
C GLU A 14 10.16 -5.40 3.22
N GLY A 15 9.59 -6.52 2.81
CA GLY A 15 9.54 -6.89 1.40
C GLY A 15 8.85 -5.84 0.52
N HIS A 16 7.70 -5.34 0.95
CA HIS A 16 6.95 -4.31 0.22
C HIS A 16 7.70 -2.98 0.18
N ASN A 17 8.28 -2.56 1.31
CA ASN A 17 9.08 -1.35 1.40
C ASN A 17 10.37 -1.45 0.57
N SER A 18 11.04 -2.59 0.59
CA SER A 18 12.26 -2.82 -0.21
C SER A 18 11.97 -2.80 -1.70
N ALA A 19 10.86 -3.42 -2.14
CA ALA A 19 10.41 -3.38 -3.52
C ALA A 19 10.11 -1.94 -3.97
N ALA A 20 9.37 -1.19 -3.17
CA ALA A 20 9.03 0.19 -3.45
C ALA A 20 10.27 1.11 -3.54
N ARG A 21 11.21 0.96 -2.60
CA ARG A 21 12.49 1.67 -2.66
C ARG A 21 13.32 1.28 -3.87
N GLY A 22 13.37 -0.01 -4.22
CA GLY A 22 14.06 -0.51 -5.41
C GLY A 22 13.55 0.13 -6.70
N VAL A 23 12.24 0.25 -6.85
CA VAL A 23 11.62 0.93 -8.00
C VAL A 23 11.99 2.42 -8.01
N ARG A 24 11.86 3.12 -6.88
CA ARG A 24 12.24 4.52 -6.74
C ARG A 24 13.71 4.75 -7.13
N ASP A 25 14.60 3.97 -6.56
CA ASP A 25 16.05 4.12 -6.76
C ASP A 25 16.47 3.73 -8.18
N GLY A 26 15.80 2.73 -8.77
CA GLY A 26 15.96 2.38 -10.18
C GLY A 26 15.57 3.52 -11.12
N LEU A 27 14.40 4.12 -10.89
CA LEU A 27 13.94 5.28 -11.67
C LEU A 27 14.86 6.49 -11.52
N ALA A 28 15.37 6.73 -10.31
CA ALA A 28 16.34 7.79 -10.07
C ALA A 28 17.66 7.61 -10.85
N ARG A 29 18.07 6.36 -11.12
CA ARG A 29 19.27 6.06 -11.90
C ARG A 29 19.06 6.15 -13.40
N VAL A 30 17.92 5.66 -13.90
CA VAL A 30 17.74 5.49 -15.37
C VAL A 30 16.88 6.57 -16.00
N ALA A 31 16.10 7.32 -15.21
CA ALA A 31 15.10 8.25 -15.72
C ALA A 31 14.93 9.52 -14.85
N SER A 32 15.94 9.95 -14.13
CA SER A 32 15.88 11.12 -13.23
C SER A 32 15.44 12.40 -13.94
N ASP A 33 15.85 12.58 -15.19
CA ASP A 33 15.51 13.76 -15.98
C ASP A 33 14.11 13.69 -16.59
N GLN A 34 13.52 12.49 -16.64
CA GLN A 34 12.23 12.22 -17.29
C GLN A 34 11.10 11.98 -16.30
N THR A 35 11.41 11.74 -15.01
CA THR A 35 10.43 11.36 -14.00
C THR A 35 10.48 12.22 -12.74
N THR A 36 9.33 12.41 -12.14
CA THR A 36 9.17 12.89 -10.75
C THR A 36 8.51 11.79 -9.95
N VAL A 37 9.19 11.28 -8.94
CA VAL A 37 8.75 10.11 -8.17
C VAL A 37 8.38 10.52 -6.74
N GLU A 38 7.18 10.13 -6.29
CA GLU A 38 6.74 10.25 -4.90
C GLU A 38 6.45 8.84 -4.36
N LEU A 39 7.03 8.50 -3.20
CA LEU A 39 6.81 7.24 -2.50
C LEU A 39 6.04 7.51 -1.20
N ARG A 40 4.92 6.82 -0.99
CA ARG A 40 4.06 7.05 0.18
C ARG A 40 3.54 5.74 0.77
N ASP A 41 3.39 5.74 2.10
CA ASP A 41 2.68 4.72 2.86
C ASP A 41 1.34 5.33 3.34
N LEU A 42 0.28 5.15 2.56
CA LEU A 42 -1.03 5.70 2.88
C LEU A 42 -1.71 4.98 4.04
N PHE A 43 -1.33 3.73 4.35
CA PHE A 43 -1.81 3.05 5.56
C PHE A 43 -1.25 3.72 6.82
N ALA A 44 0.03 4.03 6.85
CA ALA A 44 0.63 4.77 7.95
C ALA A 44 0.02 6.17 8.10
N GLU A 45 -0.21 6.87 6.99
CA GLU A 45 -0.82 8.21 6.99
C GLU A 45 -2.29 8.18 7.44
N ALA A 46 -3.07 7.17 7.01
CA ALA A 46 -4.49 7.07 7.34
C ALA A 46 -4.75 6.60 8.77
N TYR A 47 -3.98 5.65 9.26
CA TYR A 47 -4.24 4.95 10.52
C TYR A 47 -3.23 5.28 11.62
N GLY A 48 -2.12 5.94 11.32
CA GLY A 48 -1.15 6.44 12.30
C GLY A 48 -0.71 5.40 13.35
N PRO A 49 -0.87 5.68 14.66
CA PRO A 49 -0.44 4.78 15.73
C PRO A 49 -1.11 3.41 15.71
N ILE A 50 -2.37 3.32 15.25
CA ILE A 50 -3.09 2.04 15.12
C ILE A 50 -2.41 1.16 14.06
N ASN A 51 -2.00 1.75 12.94
CA ASN A 51 -1.26 1.04 11.90
C ASN A 51 0.07 0.47 12.44
N ASP A 52 0.79 1.25 13.25
CA ASP A 52 2.03 0.80 13.86
C ASP A 52 1.82 -0.36 14.85
N LEU A 53 0.77 -0.29 15.66
CA LEU A 53 0.39 -1.38 16.56
C LEU A 53 0.05 -2.67 15.80
N VAL A 54 -0.78 -2.58 14.76
CA VAL A 54 -1.17 -3.72 13.92
C VAL A 54 0.07 -4.30 13.24
N ARG A 55 0.93 -3.48 12.69
CA ARG A 55 2.19 -3.88 12.07
C ARG A 55 3.11 -4.63 13.03
N ARG A 56 3.32 -4.09 14.23
CA ARG A 56 4.16 -4.74 15.27
C ARG A 56 3.58 -6.08 15.70
N SER A 57 2.26 -6.14 15.92
CA SER A 57 1.57 -7.38 16.29
C SER A 57 1.68 -8.44 15.19
N TYR A 58 1.50 -8.04 13.94
CA TYR A 58 1.69 -8.91 12.78
C TYR A 58 3.10 -9.47 12.70
N LEU A 59 4.12 -8.60 12.78
CA LEU A 59 5.52 -9.01 12.72
C LEU A 59 5.91 -9.92 13.89
N ALA A 60 5.44 -9.61 15.10
CA ALA A 60 5.66 -10.45 16.27
C ALA A 60 5.05 -11.85 16.08
N LEU A 61 3.82 -11.93 15.57
CA LEU A 61 3.13 -13.20 15.32
C LEU A 61 3.84 -14.04 14.23
N VAL A 62 4.22 -13.42 13.13
CA VAL A 62 4.93 -14.09 12.03
C VAL A 62 6.29 -14.61 12.46
N ASN A 63 7.04 -13.83 13.24
CA ASN A 63 8.40 -14.18 13.67
C ASN A 63 8.44 -15.16 14.85
N SER A 64 7.49 -15.02 15.80
CA SER A 64 7.52 -15.79 17.04
C SER A 64 6.60 -17.00 17.04
N ALA A 65 5.54 -16.99 16.24
CA ALA A 65 4.54 -18.05 16.19
C ALA A 65 4.02 -18.33 14.75
N PRO A 66 4.88 -18.76 13.83
CA PRO A 66 4.51 -18.92 12.40
C PRO A 66 3.37 -19.94 12.19
N ARG A 67 3.26 -20.95 13.07
CA ARG A 67 2.14 -21.92 13.01
C ARG A 67 0.81 -21.28 13.39
N ALA A 68 0.80 -20.42 14.41
CA ALA A 68 -0.38 -19.66 14.80
C ALA A 68 -0.79 -18.67 13.69
N TRP A 69 0.19 -18.02 13.05
CA TRP A 69 -0.05 -17.19 11.88
C TRP A 69 -0.68 -17.99 10.73
N GLY A 70 -0.15 -19.17 10.41
CA GLY A 70 -0.73 -20.03 9.39
C GLY A 70 -2.17 -20.45 9.66
N PHE A 71 -2.55 -20.63 10.95
CA PHE A 71 -3.94 -20.87 11.35
C PHE A 71 -4.82 -19.62 11.16
N VAL A 72 -4.36 -18.45 11.62
CA VAL A 72 -5.06 -17.18 11.46
C VAL A 72 -5.25 -16.85 9.97
N TYR A 73 -4.22 -17.04 9.17
CA TYR A 73 -4.27 -16.81 7.72
C TYR A 73 -5.34 -17.69 7.05
N ARG A 74 -5.34 -19.00 7.33
CA ARG A 74 -6.35 -19.92 6.78
C ARG A 74 -7.76 -19.61 7.23
N TRP A 75 -7.91 -19.15 8.47
CA TRP A 75 -9.20 -18.73 9.01
C TRP A 75 -9.72 -17.46 8.34
N LEU A 76 -8.85 -16.47 8.13
CA LEU A 76 -9.16 -15.26 7.39
C LEU A 76 -9.49 -15.57 5.94
N ASP A 77 -8.69 -16.37 5.26
CA ASP A 77 -8.87 -16.74 3.86
C ASP A 77 -10.22 -17.42 3.60
N ARG A 78 -10.71 -18.22 4.56
CA ARG A 78 -12.03 -18.86 4.49
C ARG A 78 -13.20 -17.91 4.71
N LYS A 79 -13.01 -16.82 5.43
CA LYS A 79 -14.09 -15.91 5.83
C LYS A 79 -14.12 -14.60 5.06
N THR A 80 -13.06 -14.29 4.34
CA THR A 80 -12.90 -12.96 3.76
C THR A 80 -13.47 -12.92 2.36
N ASP A 81 -14.64 -12.33 2.24
CA ASP A 81 -15.04 -11.68 1.00
C ASP A 81 -14.27 -10.38 0.90
N TYR A 82 -13.17 -10.39 0.15
CA TYR A 82 -12.28 -9.25 -0.05
C TYR A 82 -13.01 -7.99 -0.49
N SER A 83 -14.13 -8.12 -1.20
CA SER A 83 -14.94 -6.99 -1.64
C SER A 83 -15.59 -6.22 -0.48
N THR A 84 -15.96 -6.91 0.60
CA THR A 84 -16.59 -6.31 1.77
C THR A 84 -15.57 -5.71 2.72
N GLU A 85 -14.40 -6.32 2.86
CA GLU A 85 -13.31 -5.82 3.71
C GLU A 85 -12.77 -4.47 3.21
N PHE A 86 -12.62 -4.30 1.89
CA PHE A 86 -12.14 -3.05 1.30
C PHE A 86 -13.15 -1.89 1.43
N ARG A 87 -14.45 -2.17 1.59
CA ARG A 87 -15.43 -1.13 1.94
C ARG A 87 -15.19 -0.51 3.31
N ARG A 88 -14.56 -1.24 4.23
CA ARG A 88 -14.24 -0.77 5.58
C ARG A 88 -13.02 0.14 5.62
N LEU A 89 -12.20 0.14 4.58
CA LEU A 89 -11.03 1.02 4.46
C LEU A 89 -11.41 2.46 4.04
N ARG A 90 -12.44 3.02 4.66
CA ARG A 90 -12.95 4.37 4.35
C ARG A 90 -11.87 5.45 4.52
N LYS A 91 -11.06 5.35 5.59
CA LYS A 91 -9.98 6.30 5.84
C LYS A 91 -8.90 6.22 4.78
N LEU A 92 -8.54 5.02 4.33
CA LEU A 92 -7.58 4.85 3.25
C LEU A 92 -8.10 5.44 1.94
N LYS A 93 -9.37 5.17 1.60
CA LYS A 93 -10.01 5.79 0.43
C LYS A 93 -10.02 7.32 0.50
N ALA A 94 -10.31 7.88 1.67
CA ALA A 94 -10.29 9.32 1.88
C ALA A 94 -8.88 9.95 1.69
N GLN A 95 -7.82 9.18 1.87
CA GLN A 95 -6.44 9.65 1.62
C GLN A 95 -6.08 9.65 0.13
N PHE A 96 -6.69 8.79 -0.68
CA PHE A 96 -6.37 8.69 -2.10
C PHE A 96 -6.73 9.94 -2.89
N ALA A 97 -7.95 10.43 -2.76
CA ALA A 97 -8.43 11.56 -3.55
C ALA A 97 -7.52 12.79 -3.42
N PRO A 98 -7.18 13.28 -2.20
CA PRO A 98 -6.28 14.42 -2.05
C PRO A 98 -4.87 14.19 -2.63
N VAL A 99 -4.35 12.96 -2.53
CA VAL A 99 -3.02 12.61 -3.06
C VAL A 99 -3.04 12.62 -4.59
N LEU A 100 -4.04 11.99 -5.19
CA LEU A 100 -4.20 11.96 -6.65
C LEU A 100 -4.44 13.36 -7.21
N ASP A 101 -5.29 14.15 -6.57
CA ASP A 101 -5.61 15.51 -7.02
C ASP A 101 -4.41 16.46 -6.92
N ARG A 102 -3.62 16.34 -5.86
CA ARG A 102 -2.45 17.18 -5.64
C ARG A 102 -1.28 16.78 -6.51
N PHE A 103 -0.94 15.49 -6.55
CA PHE A 103 0.21 15.00 -7.28
C PHE A 103 -0.09 14.78 -8.77
N LYS A 104 -1.29 14.35 -9.11
CA LYS A 104 -1.76 14.03 -10.49
C LYS A 104 -0.77 13.09 -11.17
N PRO A 105 -0.62 11.84 -10.67
CA PRO A 105 0.33 10.89 -11.23
C PRO A 105 -0.09 10.43 -12.63
N ASP A 106 0.90 10.28 -13.51
CA ASP A 106 0.72 9.58 -14.79
C ASP A 106 0.69 8.06 -14.61
N VAL A 107 1.39 7.57 -13.56
CA VAL A 107 1.50 6.14 -13.23
C VAL A 107 1.43 5.95 -11.72
N VAL A 108 0.71 4.93 -11.28
CA VAL A 108 0.69 4.47 -9.89
C VAL A 108 1.28 3.07 -9.82
N VAL A 109 2.29 2.90 -8.96
CA VAL A 109 2.94 1.61 -8.69
C VAL A 109 2.54 1.15 -7.29
N CYS A 110 1.92 -0.02 -7.19
CA CYS A 110 1.50 -0.60 -5.91
C CYS A 110 2.40 -1.77 -5.54
N SER A 111 3.19 -1.63 -4.48
CA SER A 111 3.97 -2.74 -3.92
C SER A 111 3.18 -3.60 -2.93
N PHE A 112 2.00 -3.14 -2.53
CA PHE A 112 1.09 -3.85 -1.64
C PHE A 112 -0.29 -4.03 -2.31
N PRO A 113 -0.80 -5.27 -2.42
CA PRO A 113 -1.98 -5.59 -3.25
C PRO A 113 -3.26 -4.84 -2.88
N ALA A 114 -3.46 -4.51 -1.61
CA ALA A 114 -4.66 -3.81 -1.15
C ALA A 114 -4.87 -2.46 -1.84
N TYR A 115 -3.81 -1.75 -2.21
CA TYR A 115 -3.91 -0.48 -2.94
C TYR A 115 -4.54 -0.65 -4.31
N ALA A 116 -4.19 -1.69 -5.05
CA ALA A 116 -4.75 -1.96 -6.37
C ALA A 116 -6.26 -2.16 -6.30
N ASN A 117 -6.75 -2.88 -5.29
CA ASN A 117 -8.18 -3.08 -5.07
C ASN A 117 -8.91 -1.78 -4.71
N VAL A 118 -8.33 -0.95 -3.84
CA VAL A 118 -8.92 0.34 -3.46
C VAL A 118 -8.95 1.30 -4.64
N LEU A 119 -7.89 1.36 -5.44
CA LEU A 119 -7.82 2.17 -6.66
C LEU A 119 -8.83 1.70 -7.70
N HIS A 120 -8.97 0.40 -7.91
CA HIS A 120 -9.95 -0.16 -8.83
C HIS A 120 -11.38 0.28 -8.45
N LEU A 121 -11.75 0.17 -7.17
CA LEU A 121 -13.03 0.64 -6.67
C LEU A 121 -13.21 2.16 -6.79
N SER A 122 -12.14 2.94 -6.76
CA SER A 122 -12.19 4.39 -6.92
C SER A 122 -12.32 4.81 -8.39
N LEU A 123 -11.70 4.07 -9.31
CA LEU A 123 -11.71 4.37 -10.75
C LEU A 123 -13.00 3.96 -11.44
N ILE A 124 -13.77 3.01 -10.89
CA ILE A 124 -15.09 2.63 -11.43
C ILE A 124 -16.13 3.75 -11.25
N HIS A 125 -15.87 4.72 -10.39
CA HIS A 125 -16.78 5.83 -10.07
C HIS A 125 -16.35 7.18 -10.66
N ILE A 126 -15.34 7.17 -11.52
CA ILE A 126 -14.96 8.30 -12.38
C ILE A 126 -15.57 8.07 -13.80
#